data_cd837bc4a41c422e559f803506cdebb7
#
_entry.id   cd837bc4a41c422e559f803506cdebb7
#
_cell.length_a   1.000
_cell.length_b   1.000
_cell.length_c   1.000
_cell.angle_alpha   90.00
_cell.angle_beta   90.00
_cell.angle_gamma   90.00
#
_symmetry.space_group_name_H-M   'P 1'
#
loop_
_entity.id
_entity.type
_entity.pdbx_description
1 polymer ?
#
loop_
_entity_poly.entity_id
_entity_poly.type
_entity_poly.pdbx_seq_one_letter_code
_entity_poly.pdbx_strand_id
1 'polypeptide(L)'
;KDLIDAKQLLWKYDSAGSFSRSNNFELAGSGEKIFLIRRGFHLNYWAATALLARVYLYAQKEDEALEQAKEVMNFASQKGAFSLADRFYYGDRKCYSDVIFGLHVIDLLDYNKDIMSMENENNVKYLAVLEADKNYFGEDLEISKGDNGTIMTSNDYRFKYWIEDMNNEHYSYRLTKYDASTSGATAGVMEVSDHIVPFIRMSEVYYIAAEILCKRGAEGLTKAKSYLSYIKGRRGLKKTDMTLQKIENAQPDEFMDLLINDMRREWIGEGQTYFIYKRLNKNIPNANGGSVLASENVFVVPLPDVETNL
;
A
#
# COMPACT_ATOMS: atom_id res chain seq x y z
N LYS A 1 -5.17 18.56 16.63
CA LYS A 1 -4.94 20.03 16.54
C LYS A 1 -3.75 20.31 15.62
N ASP A 2 -2.55 19.91 15.97
CA ASP A 2 -1.31 20.27 15.27
C ASP A 2 -1.34 19.93 13.77
N LEU A 3 -1.90 18.78 13.40
CA LEU A 3 -2.01 18.37 12.01
C LEU A 3 -3.04 19.22 11.22
N ILE A 4 -4.10 19.69 11.88
CA ILE A 4 -5.09 20.60 11.29
C ILE A 4 -4.44 21.96 11.05
N ASP A 5 -3.70 22.46 12.04
CA ASP A 5 -2.99 23.74 11.95
C ASP A 5 -1.91 23.66 10.85
N ALA A 6 -1.18 22.55 10.78
CA ALA A 6 -0.21 22.29 9.70
C ALA A 6 -0.86 22.27 8.32
N LYS A 7 -2.01 21.58 8.16
CA LYS A 7 -2.77 21.57 6.90
C LYS A 7 -3.14 22.99 6.45
N GLN A 8 -3.63 23.83 7.38
CA GLN A 8 -4.01 25.22 7.07
C GLN A 8 -2.80 26.08 6.63
N LEU A 9 -1.66 25.91 7.28
CA LEU A 9 -0.42 26.61 6.89
C LEU A 9 0.07 26.18 5.52
N LEU A 10 0.07 24.87 5.25
CA LEU A 10 0.53 24.29 3.98
C LEU A 10 -0.33 24.72 2.79
N TRP A 11 -1.61 24.98 3.00
CA TRP A 11 -2.51 25.44 1.94
C TRP A 11 -2.00 26.68 1.21
N LYS A 12 -1.35 27.58 1.91
CA LYS A 12 -0.80 28.81 1.34
C LYS A 12 0.27 28.55 0.27
N TYR A 13 0.97 27.43 0.38
CA TYR A 13 2.09 27.04 -0.48
C TYR A 13 1.72 25.96 -1.49
N ASP A 14 0.78 25.11 -1.14
CA ASP A 14 0.40 23.91 -1.89
C ASP A 14 -1.04 23.99 -2.41
N SER A 15 -1.60 25.18 -2.59
CA SER A 15 -2.95 25.33 -3.15
C SER A 15 -3.07 24.60 -4.50
N ALA A 16 -4.29 24.17 -4.83
CA ALA A 16 -4.57 23.37 -6.03
C ALA A 16 -4.03 23.95 -7.35
N GLY A 17 -3.75 25.26 -7.39
CA GLY A 17 -3.18 25.93 -8.57
C GLY A 17 -1.66 25.84 -8.68
N SER A 18 -0.96 25.66 -7.56
CA SER A 18 0.51 25.65 -7.50
C SER A 18 1.12 24.25 -7.44
N PHE A 19 0.33 23.23 -7.07
CA PHE A 19 0.79 21.85 -6.96
C PHE A 19 0.55 21.12 -8.28
N SER A 20 1.63 20.75 -8.97
CA SER A 20 1.57 19.91 -10.17
C SER A 20 2.58 18.79 -10.07
N ARG A 21 2.33 17.67 -10.73
CA ARG A 21 3.24 16.51 -10.71
C ARG A 21 4.61 16.89 -11.29
N SER A 22 4.65 17.53 -12.44
CA SER A 22 5.89 17.97 -13.07
C SER A 22 6.71 18.90 -12.19
N ASN A 23 6.07 19.83 -11.51
CA ASN A 23 6.80 20.82 -10.70
C ASN A 23 7.24 20.27 -9.33
N ASN A 24 6.57 19.23 -8.82
CA ASN A 24 6.78 18.78 -7.45
C ASN A 24 7.42 17.40 -7.33
N PHE A 25 7.44 16.60 -8.41
CA PHE A 25 8.00 15.25 -8.43
C PHE A 25 9.26 15.13 -9.29
N GLU A 26 9.46 15.98 -10.27
CA GLU A 26 10.65 15.96 -11.11
C GLU A 26 11.79 16.75 -10.46
N LEU A 27 13.01 16.38 -10.80
CA LEU A 27 14.22 17.15 -10.52
C LEU A 27 14.16 18.45 -11.32
N ALA A 28 13.43 19.45 -10.85
CA ALA A 28 13.47 20.75 -11.45
C ALA A 28 14.81 21.43 -11.15
N GLY A 29 15.53 21.69 -12.21
CA GLY A 29 16.65 22.57 -12.42
C GLY A 29 17.40 23.20 -11.25
N SER A 30 18.65 23.26 -11.44
CA SER A 30 19.72 23.95 -10.70
C SER A 30 19.30 25.05 -9.71
N GLY A 31 19.68 24.91 -8.49
CA GLY A 31 20.40 25.96 -7.76
C GLY A 31 19.73 26.55 -6.56
N GLU A 32 18.46 26.82 -6.45
CA GLU A 32 18.09 27.78 -5.40
C GLU A 32 17.18 27.26 -4.27
N LYS A 33 16.59 26.10 -4.38
CA LYS A 33 15.67 25.62 -3.32
C LYS A 33 15.68 24.11 -3.16
N ILE A 34 16.81 23.56 -2.77
CA ILE A 34 16.96 22.12 -2.43
C ILE A 34 15.82 21.64 -1.52
N PHE A 35 15.36 22.48 -0.61
CA PHE A 35 14.27 22.18 0.32
C PHE A 35 12.89 22.03 -0.36
N LEU A 36 12.70 22.58 -1.55
CA LEU A 36 11.45 22.52 -2.30
C LEU A 36 11.49 21.51 -3.46
N ILE A 37 12.66 20.93 -3.71
CA ILE A 37 12.83 19.89 -4.71
C ILE A 37 12.11 18.64 -4.21
N ARG A 38 11.37 17.99 -5.13
CA ARG A 38 10.61 16.76 -4.84
C ARG A 38 9.55 16.92 -3.75
N ARG A 39 8.96 18.09 -3.64
CA ARG A 39 7.92 18.40 -2.64
C ARG A 39 6.73 17.44 -2.70
N GLY A 40 6.51 16.79 -3.82
CA GLY A 40 5.47 15.79 -3.99
C GLY A 40 5.57 14.58 -3.06
N PHE A 41 6.76 14.27 -2.53
CA PHE A 41 6.96 13.19 -1.55
C PHE A 41 7.04 13.68 -0.12
N HIS A 42 7.24 14.98 0.09
CA HIS A 42 7.36 15.55 1.42
C HIS A 42 5.98 15.67 2.08
N LEU A 43 5.98 16.00 3.37
CA LEU A 43 4.76 16.34 4.08
C LEU A 43 4.21 17.69 3.56
N ASN A 44 3.49 17.64 2.46
CA ASN A 44 2.79 18.75 1.83
C ASN A 44 1.31 18.79 2.28
N TYR A 45 0.53 19.73 1.74
CA TYR A 45 -0.89 19.84 2.06
C TYR A 45 -1.67 18.54 1.85
N TRP A 46 -1.42 17.85 0.74
CA TRP A 46 -2.13 16.61 0.38
C TRP A 46 -1.72 15.44 1.25
N ALA A 47 -0.44 15.38 1.62
CA ALA A 47 0.06 14.42 2.59
C ALA A 47 -0.55 14.64 3.98
N ALA A 48 -0.64 15.90 4.43
CA ALA A 48 -1.30 16.25 5.69
C ALA A 48 -2.79 15.91 5.66
N THR A 49 -3.47 16.13 4.53
CA THR A 49 -4.89 15.78 4.35
C THR A 49 -5.10 14.27 4.38
N ALA A 50 -4.28 13.50 3.68
CA ALA A 50 -4.35 12.04 3.68
C ALA A 50 -4.00 11.45 5.07
N LEU A 51 -3.03 12.04 5.77
CA LEU A 51 -2.70 11.66 7.14
C LEU A 51 -3.85 11.99 8.12
N LEU A 52 -4.54 13.12 7.94
CA LEU A 52 -5.76 13.43 8.70
C LEU A 52 -6.85 12.40 8.48
N ALA A 53 -7.06 11.94 7.23
CA ALA A 53 -8.02 10.86 6.97
C ALA A 53 -7.67 9.59 7.77
N ARG A 54 -6.40 9.18 7.78
CA ARG A 54 -5.91 8.05 8.61
C ARG A 54 -6.15 8.27 10.09
N VAL A 55 -5.76 9.43 10.63
CA VAL A 55 -5.89 9.76 12.05
C VAL A 55 -7.37 9.79 12.49
N TYR A 56 -8.23 10.37 11.69
CA TYR A 56 -9.66 10.40 11.97
C TYR A 56 -10.28 8.99 11.93
N LEU A 57 -9.88 8.14 10.99
CA LEU A 57 -10.31 6.75 10.93
C LEU A 57 -9.92 5.99 12.22
N TYR A 58 -8.67 6.15 12.68
CA TYR A 58 -8.20 5.56 13.94
C TYR A 58 -8.91 6.13 15.17
N ALA A 59 -9.31 7.38 15.13
CA ALA A 59 -10.09 8.04 16.17
C ALA A 59 -11.61 7.75 16.09
N GLN A 60 -12.03 6.86 15.18
CA GLN A 60 -13.44 6.53 14.91
C GLN A 60 -14.30 7.73 14.48
N LYS A 61 -13.68 8.74 13.92
CA LYS A 61 -14.30 9.93 13.34
C LYS A 61 -14.51 9.72 11.84
N GLU A 62 -15.49 8.85 11.50
CA GLU A 62 -15.68 8.36 10.15
C GLU A 62 -16.10 9.45 9.15
N ASP A 63 -16.89 10.43 9.57
CA ASP A 63 -17.32 11.51 8.67
C ASP A 63 -16.17 12.42 8.30
N GLU A 64 -15.38 12.84 9.29
CA GLU A 64 -14.18 13.65 9.06
C GLU A 64 -13.13 12.88 8.24
N ALA A 65 -12.95 11.57 8.50
CA ALA A 65 -12.04 10.74 7.72
C ALA A 65 -12.47 10.66 6.26
N LEU A 66 -13.75 10.44 5.99
CA LEU A 66 -14.29 10.37 4.63
C LEU A 66 -14.20 11.71 3.90
N GLU A 67 -14.42 12.82 4.59
CA GLU A 67 -14.25 14.16 4.01
C GLU A 67 -12.82 14.39 3.54
N GLN A 68 -11.82 14.11 4.39
CA GLN A 68 -10.42 14.27 4.03
C GLN A 68 -10.01 13.32 2.87
N ALA A 69 -10.48 12.07 2.91
CA ALA A 69 -10.23 11.13 1.84
C ALA A 69 -10.81 11.60 0.48
N LYS A 70 -12.05 12.08 0.49
CA LYS A 70 -12.69 12.64 -0.72
C LYS A 70 -11.98 13.87 -1.24
N GLU A 71 -11.47 14.72 -0.38
CA GLU A 71 -10.71 15.91 -0.79
C GLU A 71 -9.46 15.51 -1.60
N VAL A 72 -8.69 14.54 -1.11
CA VAL A 72 -7.51 14.03 -1.83
C VAL A 72 -7.91 13.37 -3.16
N MET A 73 -8.94 12.52 -3.17
CA MET A 73 -9.41 11.86 -4.39
C MET A 73 -9.89 12.86 -5.46
N ASN A 74 -10.60 13.90 -5.05
CA ASN A 74 -11.10 14.94 -5.96
C ASN A 74 -9.93 15.71 -6.58
N PHE A 75 -8.96 16.10 -5.79
CA PHE A 75 -7.76 16.74 -6.30
C PHE A 75 -7.00 15.85 -7.27
N ALA A 76 -6.76 14.59 -6.91
CA ALA A 76 -6.07 13.64 -7.75
C ALA A 76 -6.76 13.46 -9.12
N SER A 77 -8.10 13.37 -9.13
CA SER A 77 -8.87 13.23 -10.37
C SER A 77 -8.84 14.48 -11.25
N GLN A 78 -8.84 15.69 -10.66
CA GLN A 78 -8.88 16.96 -11.40
C GLN A 78 -7.52 17.38 -11.93
N LYS A 79 -6.45 17.12 -11.19
CA LYS A 79 -5.11 17.62 -11.49
C LYS A 79 -4.14 16.55 -11.98
N GLY A 80 -4.47 15.27 -11.83
CA GLY A 80 -3.59 14.16 -12.22
C GLY A 80 -2.29 14.08 -11.42
N ALA A 81 -2.23 14.76 -10.25
CA ALA A 81 -1.03 14.82 -9.43
C ALA A 81 -0.70 13.47 -8.78
N PHE A 82 -1.73 12.72 -8.41
CA PHE A 82 -1.64 11.37 -7.87
C PHE A 82 -2.59 10.47 -8.64
N SER A 83 -2.19 9.22 -8.85
CA SER A 83 -3.03 8.24 -9.52
C SER A 83 -2.65 6.83 -9.08
N LEU A 84 -3.61 5.91 -9.04
CA LEU A 84 -3.28 4.51 -8.81
C LEU A 84 -2.37 4.00 -9.92
N ALA A 85 -1.20 3.48 -9.55
CA ALA A 85 -0.20 2.98 -10.48
C ALA A 85 -0.72 1.77 -11.26
N ASP A 86 -0.37 1.72 -12.54
CA ASP A 86 -0.66 0.61 -13.46
C ASP A 86 0.57 0.22 -14.29
N ARG A 87 1.75 0.77 -13.93
CA ARG A 87 2.99 0.64 -14.70
C ARG A 87 4.01 -0.30 -14.08
N PHE A 88 3.55 -1.34 -13.39
CA PHE A 88 4.41 -2.36 -12.79
C PHE A 88 5.39 -3.00 -13.79
N TYR A 89 4.97 -3.16 -15.02
CA TYR A 89 5.77 -3.75 -16.09
C TYR A 89 6.95 -2.88 -16.55
N TYR A 90 7.00 -1.61 -16.15
CA TYR A 90 8.17 -0.74 -16.35
C TYR A 90 9.15 -0.76 -15.18
N GLY A 91 8.95 -1.67 -14.21
CA GLY A 91 9.80 -1.77 -13.04
C GLY A 91 9.41 -0.87 -11.88
N ASP A 92 8.29 -0.13 -11.98
CA ASP A 92 7.75 0.68 -10.87
C ASP A 92 7.12 -0.20 -9.79
N ARG A 93 7.96 -0.87 -9.02
CA ARG A 93 7.52 -1.76 -7.94
C ARG A 93 6.93 -1.02 -6.75
N LYS A 94 7.28 0.25 -6.55
CA LYS A 94 6.83 1.05 -5.40
C LYS A 94 5.59 1.90 -5.69
N CYS A 95 5.03 1.76 -6.89
CA CYS A 95 3.84 2.51 -7.29
C CYS A 95 4.04 4.02 -7.14
N TYR A 96 5.09 4.56 -7.78
CA TYR A 96 5.50 5.95 -7.69
C TYR A 96 4.35 6.95 -7.86
N SER A 97 3.43 6.70 -8.81
CA SER A 97 2.28 7.57 -9.04
C SER A 97 1.25 7.57 -7.91
N ASP A 98 1.27 6.54 -7.06
CA ASP A 98 0.41 6.44 -5.89
C ASP A 98 0.93 7.23 -4.69
N VAL A 99 2.25 7.50 -4.63
CA VAL A 99 2.88 8.03 -3.42
C VAL A 99 2.44 9.47 -3.17
N ILE A 100 1.78 9.68 -2.04
CA ILE A 100 1.37 11.01 -1.53
C ILE A 100 2.43 11.52 -0.54
N PHE A 101 2.95 10.61 0.29
CA PHE A 101 4.02 10.88 1.24
C PHE A 101 4.98 9.69 1.31
N GLY A 102 6.27 9.97 1.23
CA GLY A 102 7.32 8.96 1.33
C GLY A 102 8.60 9.54 1.92
N LEU A 103 9.44 8.65 2.45
CA LEU A 103 10.77 9.00 2.93
C LEU A 103 11.80 8.62 1.88
N HIS A 104 12.70 9.53 1.58
CA HIS A 104 13.87 9.26 0.75
C HIS A 104 14.98 8.71 1.65
N VAL A 105 15.43 7.49 1.36
CA VAL A 105 16.50 6.79 2.08
C VAL A 105 17.62 6.51 1.10
N ILE A 106 18.75 7.17 1.27
CA ILE A 106 19.88 7.13 0.31
C ILE A 106 20.37 5.70 0.11
N ASP A 107 20.57 4.96 1.20
CA ASP A 107 21.14 3.61 1.18
C ASP A 107 20.06 2.50 1.16
N LEU A 108 18.82 2.82 0.72
CA LEU A 108 17.71 1.87 0.76
C LEU A 108 17.99 0.58 -0.02
N LEU A 109 18.63 0.71 -1.18
CA LEU A 109 18.97 -0.46 -2.01
C LEU A 109 20.02 -1.35 -1.36
N ASP A 110 21.00 -0.76 -0.66
CA ASP A 110 22.03 -1.51 0.03
C ASP A 110 21.45 -2.21 1.26
N TYR A 111 20.63 -1.52 2.05
CA TYR A 111 19.87 -2.14 3.14
C TYR A 111 18.97 -3.27 2.63
N ASN A 112 18.31 -3.08 1.49
CA ASN A 112 17.47 -4.12 0.92
C ASN A 112 18.29 -5.34 0.49
N LYS A 113 19.45 -5.14 -0.15
CA LYS A 113 20.37 -6.23 -0.48
C LYS A 113 20.81 -6.99 0.76
N ASP A 114 21.17 -6.30 1.83
CA ASP A 114 21.59 -6.92 3.09
C ASP A 114 20.48 -7.72 3.75
N ILE A 115 19.24 -7.25 3.70
CA ILE A 115 18.07 -7.91 4.27
C ILE A 115 17.58 -9.05 3.36
N MET A 116 17.67 -8.87 2.03
CA MET A 116 17.11 -9.78 1.03
C MET A 116 18.16 -10.66 0.34
N SER A 117 19.46 -10.54 0.69
CA SER A 117 20.50 -11.32 0.01
C SER A 117 20.40 -12.80 0.38
N MET A 118 20.50 -13.63 -0.66
CA MET A 118 20.46 -15.09 -0.55
C MET A 118 21.84 -15.70 -0.27
N GLU A 119 22.89 -14.90 -0.08
CA GLU A 119 24.27 -15.36 -0.10
C GLU A 119 24.71 -16.16 1.13
N ASN A 120 23.84 -16.32 2.15
CA ASN A 120 24.19 -17.09 3.34
C ASN A 120 23.11 -18.11 3.71
N GLU A 121 23.39 -19.38 3.44
CA GLU A 121 22.55 -20.52 3.81
C GLU A 121 22.22 -20.58 5.33
N ASN A 122 22.97 -19.87 6.17
CA ASN A 122 22.84 -19.86 7.62
C ASN A 122 22.17 -18.60 8.19
N ASN A 123 21.95 -17.56 7.41
CA ASN A 123 21.26 -16.35 7.83
C ASN A 123 20.03 -16.13 6.98
N VAL A 124 18.88 -16.46 7.52
CA VAL A 124 17.58 -16.15 6.90
C VAL A 124 17.40 -14.63 6.89
N LYS A 125 17.82 -14.01 5.80
CA LYS A 125 17.75 -12.56 5.60
C LYS A 125 16.65 -12.14 4.61
N TYR A 126 15.63 -12.99 4.36
CA TYR A 126 14.59 -12.58 3.42
C TYR A 126 13.30 -12.19 4.11
N LEU A 127 12.62 -11.26 3.50
CA LEU A 127 11.19 -11.17 3.66
C LEU A 127 10.57 -12.30 2.82
N ALA A 128 10.58 -13.50 3.37
CA ALA A 128 9.90 -14.62 2.75
C ALA A 128 8.39 -14.41 2.83
N VAL A 129 7.72 -14.46 1.70
CA VAL A 129 6.27 -14.50 1.65
C VAL A 129 5.89 -15.98 1.65
N LEU A 130 5.82 -16.55 2.85
CA LEU A 130 5.40 -17.94 3.02
C LEU A 130 3.97 -18.09 2.51
N GLU A 131 3.75 -19.07 1.63
CA GLU A 131 2.43 -19.39 1.09
C GLU A 131 1.71 -18.18 0.46
N ALA A 132 2.46 -17.37 -0.33
CA ALA A 132 1.90 -16.24 -1.06
C ALA A 132 0.70 -16.64 -1.92
N ASP A 133 0.71 -17.87 -2.42
CA ASP A 133 -0.35 -18.49 -3.18
C ASP A 133 -1.65 -18.61 -2.37
N LYS A 134 -1.60 -19.19 -1.17
CA LYS A 134 -2.81 -19.51 -0.38
C LYS A 134 -3.30 -18.33 0.45
N ASN A 135 -2.37 -17.65 1.15
CA ASN A 135 -2.73 -16.66 2.16
C ASN A 135 -2.94 -15.25 1.62
N TYR A 136 -2.35 -14.93 0.45
CA TYR A 136 -2.41 -13.58 -0.09
C TYR A 136 -3.14 -13.50 -1.43
N PHE A 137 -2.88 -14.42 -2.35
CA PHE A 137 -3.35 -14.33 -3.73
C PHE A 137 -4.22 -15.50 -4.18
N GLY A 138 -4.48 -16.48 -3.32
CA GLY A 138 -5.10 -17.76 -3.68
C GLY A 138 -6.35 -17.69 -4.55
N GLU A 139 -7.18 -16.67 -4.39
CA GLU A 139 -8.39 -16.51 -5.20
C GLU A 139 -8.13 -15.96 -6.61
N ASP A 140 -7.01 -15.28 -6.80
CA ASP A 140 -6.62 -14.64 -8.05
C ASP A 140 -5.48 -15.40 -8.76
N LEU A 141 -5.18 -16.63 -8.30
CA LEU A 141 -4.18 -17.49 -8.90
C LEU A 141 -4.80 -18.46 -9.89
N GLU A 142 -4.23 -18.51 -11.08
CA GLU A 142 -4.45 -19.58 -12.05
C GLU A 142 -3.33 -20.61 -11.91
N ILE A 143 -3.71 -21.84 -11.61
CA ILE A 143 -2.77 -22.96 -11.44
C ILE A 143 -2.84 -23.82 -12.71
N SER A 144 -1.72 -23.91 -13.43
CA SER A 144 -1.57 -24.77 -14.58
C SER A 144 -0.45 -25.80 -14.35
N LYS A 145 -0.57 -26.98 -14.95
CA LYS A 145 0.50 -27.98 -14.98
C LYS A 145 1.31 -27.80 -16.24
N GLY A 146 2.58 -27.42 -16.10
CA GLY A 146 3.55 -27.42 -17.18
C GLY A 146 4.42 -28.67 -17.16
N ASP A 147 5.24 -28.84 -18.20
CA ASP A 147 6.15 -30.01 -18.35
C ASP A 147 7.17 -30.12 -17.20
N ASN A 148 7.49 -29.00 -16.56
CA ASN A 148 8.48 -28.90 -15.47
C ASN A 148 7.86 -28.68 -14.07
N GLY A 149 6.56 -28.91 -13.90
CA GLY A 149 5.88 -28.75 -12.61
C GLY A 149 4.65 -27.84 -12.64
N THR A 150 4.24 -27.37 -11.47
CA THR A 150 3.08 -26.50 -11.31
C THR A 150 3.47 -25.05 -11.60
N ILE A 151 2.80 -24.43 -12.56
CA ILE A 151 2.98 -23.02 -12.89
C ILE A 151 1.81 -22.25 -12.28
N MET A 152 2.13 -21.28 -11.43
CA MET A 152 1.16 -20.35 -10.88
C MET A 152 1.26 -19.00 -11.59
N THR A 153 0.14 -18.52 -12.08
CA THR A 153 0.04 -17.21 -12.74
C THR A 153 -1.10 -16.42 -12.12
N SER A 154 -1.02 -15.11 -12.20
CA SER A 154 -2.08 -14.21 -11.77
C SER A 154 -2.16 -13.00 -12.68
N ASN A 155 -3.37 -12.48 -12.87
CA ASN A 155 -3.56 -11.17 -13.46
C ASN A 155 -3.21 -10.04 -12.48
N ASP A 156 -3.13 -10.32 -11.18
CA ASP A 156 -2.73 -9.33 -10.18
C ASP A 156 -1.24 -8.97 -10.35
N TYR A 157 -0.98 -7.73 -10.74
CA TYR A 157 0.38 -7.23 -10.97
C TYR A 157 1.23 -7.29 -9.70
N ARG A 158 0.64 -7.24 -8.51
CA ARG A 158 1.35 -7.37 -7.24
C ARG A 158 1.96 -8.76 -7.09
N PHE A 159 1.22 -9.82 -7.45
CA PHE A 159 1.78 -11.16 -7.52
C PHE A 159 2.88 -11.23 -8.58
N LYS A 160 2.56 -10.79 -9.78
CA LYS A 160 3.44 -10.92 -10.94
C LYS A 160 4.78 -10.19 -10.83
N TYR A 161 4.81 -9.04 -10.14
CA TYR A 161 5.97 -8.14 -10.13
C TYR A 161 6.59 -7.91 -8.74
N TRP A 162 5.90 -8.29 -7.67
CA TRP A 162 6.42 -8.19 -6.31
C TRP A 162 6.82 -9.52 -5.71
N ILE A 163 6.37 -10.63 -6.28
CA ILE A 163 6.60 -11.96 -5.75
C ILE A 163 7.46 -12.74 -6.74
N GLU A 164 8.60 -13.20 -6.29
CA GLU A 164 9.51 -14.06 -7.06
C GLU A 164 9.46 -15.47 -6.49
N ASP A 165 9.22 -16.45 -7.38
CA ASP A 165 9.29 -17.88 -7.02
C ASP A 165 10.76 -18.29 -6.98
N MET A 166 11.19 -18.76 -5.83
CA MET A 166 12.57 -19.10 -5.58
C MET A 166 12.93 -20.55 -5.94
N ASN A 167 11.92 -21.40 -6.24
CA ASN A 167 12.12 -22.83 -6.47
C ASN A 167 13.02 -23.52 -5.43
N ASN A 168 12.95 -23.06 -4.19
CA ASN A 168 13.80 -23.51 -3.09
C ASN A 168 13.00 -24.38 -2.13
N GLU A 169 13.57 -25.48 -1.66
CA GLU A 169 12.92 -26.42 -0.73
C GLU A 169 12.50 -25.78 0.61
N HIS A 170 13.12 -24.67 1.00
CA HIS A 170 12.87 -24.01 2.29
C HIS A 170 12.03 -22.73 2.18
N TYR A 171 12.06 -22.03 1.04
CA TYR A 171 11.34 -20.78 0.84
C TYR A 171 10.76 -20.73 -0.57
N SER A 172 9.43 -20.66 -0.64
CA SER A 172 8.75 -20.68 -1.93
C SER A 172 8.80 -19.33 -2.64
N TYR A 173 8.77 -18.22 -1.92
CA TYR A 173 8.62 -16.90 -2.52
C TYR A 173 9.44 -15.81 -1.82
N ARG A 174 9.97 -14.87 -2.61
CA ARG A 174 10.68 -13.68 -2.15
C ARG A 174 9.89 -12.42 -2.53
N LEU A 175 9.88 -11.42 -1.64
CA LEU A 175 9.32 -10.10 -1.96
C LEU A 175 10.36 -9.25 -2.67
N THR A 176 10.04 -8.79 -3.88
CA THR A 176 10.94 -7.97 -4.74
C THR A 176 10.54 -6.49 -4.78
N LYS A 177 9.58 -6.09 -3.97
CA LYS A 177 9.02 -4.73 -3.98
C LYS A 177 10.06 -3.64 -3.78
N TYR A 178 11.10 -3.93 -3.00
CA TYR A 178 12.18 -2.99 -2.67
C TYR A 178 13.47 -3.24 -3.47
N ASP A 179 13.46 -4.16 -4.43
CA ASP A 179 14.59 -4.34 -5.33
C ASP A 179 14.75 -3.11 -6.24
N ALA A 180 15.96 -2.95 -6.77
CA ALA A 180 16.24 -1.92 -7.77
C ALA A 180 15.34 -2.08 -8.99
N SER A 181 14.93 -0.97 -9.58
CA SER A 181 14.17 -0.96 -10.82
C SER A 181 14.99 -1.57 -11.94
N THR A 182 14.35 -2.40 -12.76
CA THR A 182 15.01 -2.95 -13.94
C THR A 182 15.14 -1.88 -15.05
N SER A 183 16.26 -1.87 -15.73
CA SER A 183 16.58 -0.94 -16.82
C SER A 183 15.50 -0.93 -17.92
N GLY A 184 15.06 0.25 -18.32
CA GLY A 184 14.02 0.47 -19.36
C GLY A 184 12.96 1.47 -18.96
N ALA A 185 12.88 1.82 -17.70
CA ALA A 185 12.10 2.93 -17.21
C ALA A 185 12.78 4.27 -17.53
N THR A 186 12.02 5.33 -17.66
CA THR A 186 12.53 6.71 -17.79
C THR A 186 13.50 6.96 -16.63
N ALA A 187 14.79 6.90 -16.91
CA ALA A 187 15.85 6.68 -15.91
C ALA A 187 15.79 7.57 -14.67
N GLY A 188 15.41 8.84 -14.80
CA GLY A 188 15.39 9.76 -13.67
C GLY A 188 14.24 9.57 -12.69
N VAL A 189 13.08 9.08 -13.10
CA VAL A 189 11.91 8.89 -12.22
C VAL A 189 12.07 7.60 -11.41
N MET A 190 12.63 6.56 -12.01
CA MET A 190 12.81 5.27 -11.34
C MET A 190 13.96 5.30 -10.34
N GLU A 191 15.05 5.99 -10.66
CA GLU A 191 16.14 6.19 -9.71
C GLU A 191 15.66 6.86 -8.41
N VAL A 192 14.75 7.83 -8.51
CA VAL A 192 14.14 8.44 -7.32
C VAL A 192 13.24 7.45 -6.59
N SER A 193 12.42 6.72 -7.33
CA SER A 193 11.49 5.73 -6.76
C SER A 193 12.23 4.63 -6.00
N ASP A 194 13.41 4.23 -6.46
CA ASP A 194 14.22 3.19 -5.83
C ASP A 194 14.64 3.54 -4.39
N HIS A 195 14.79 4.82 -4.11
CA HIS A 195 15.17 5.32 -2.79
C HIS A 195 13.98 5.76 -1.92
N ILE A 196 12.74 5.59 -2.37
CA ILE A 196 11.55 6.00 -1.63
C ILE A 196 10.96 4.82 -0.83
N VAL A 197 10.72 5.05 0.44
CA VAL A 197 9.84 4.23 1.28
C VAL A 197 8.47 4.89 1.32
N PRO A 198 7.43 4.29 0.71
CA PRO A 198 6.08 4.84 0.71
C PRO A 198 5.49 4.84 2.13
N PHE A 199 4.94 5.96 2.56
CA PHE A 199 4.26 6.08 3.86
C PHE A 199 2.76 6.23 3.72
N ILE A 200 2.32 7.01 2.72
CA ILE A 200 0.91 7.19 2.38
C ILE A 200 0.80 7.11 0.85
N ARG A 201 -0.10 6.25 0.40
CA ARG A 201 -0.39 6.05 -1.03
C ARG A 201 -1.86 6.29 -1.35
N MET A 202 -2.15 6.58 -2.62
CA MET A 202 -3.54 6.78 -3.09
C MET A 202 -4.45 5.59 -2.80
N SER A 203 -3.92 4.36 -2.86
CA SER A 203 -4.68 3.16 -2.50
C SER A 203 -5.25 3.24 -1.08
N GLU A 204 -4.51 3.77 -0.11
CA GLU A 204 -4.98 3.94 1.26
C GLU A 204 -6.17 4.90 1.35
N VAL A 205 -6.14 5.99 0.62
CA VAL A 205 -7.23 6.97 0.61
C VAL A 205 -8.53 6.33 0.12
N TYR A 206 -8.43 5.49 -0.93
CA TYR A 206 -9.56 4.71 -1.42
C TYR A 206 -10.02 3.65 -0.41
N TYR A 207 -9.09 2.96 0.28
CA TYR A 207 -9.45 1.98 1.31
C TYR A 207 -10.18 2.62 2.50
N ILE A 208 -9.71 3.77 2.99
CA ILE A 208 -10.38 4.52 4.05
C ILE A 208 -11.82 4.83 3.64
N ALA A 209 -12.02 5.37 2.44
CA ALA A 209 -13.35 5.69 1.95
C ALA A 209 -14.22 4.44 1.77
N ALA A 210 -13.68 3.34 1.23
CA ALA A 210 -14.41 2.09 1.04
C ALA A 210 -14.83 1.45 2.37
N GLU A 211 -13.94 1.44 3.36
CA GLU A 211 -14.22 0.90 4.69
C GLU A 211 -15.36 1.64 5.39
N ILE A 212 -15.36 2.95 5.32
CA ILE A 212 -16.43 3.76 5.92
C ILE A 212 -17.75 3.57 5.17
N LEU A 213 -17.69 3.64 3.84
CA LEU A 213 -18.90 3.60 3.02
C LEU A 213 -19.60 2.24 3.04
N CYS A 214 -18.89 1.13 3.17
CA CYS A 214 -19.52 -0.20 3.15
C CYS A 214 -20.53 -0.41 4.28
N LYS A 215 -20.44 0.37 5.36
CA LYS A 215 -21.35 0.35 6.51
C LYS A 215 -22.55 1.32 6.36
N ARG A 216 -22.61 2.11 5.28
CA ARG A 216 -23.59 3.20 5.08
C ARG A 216 -24.73 2.82 4.13
N GLY A 217 -25.31 1.65 4.33
CA GLY A 217 -26.44 1.18 3.53
C GLY A 217 -26.09 0.77 2.11
N ALA A 218 -27.10 0.50 1.29
CA ALA A 218 -26.90 -0.07 -0.05
C ALA A 218 -26.13 0.86 -1.02
N GLU A 219 -26.42 2.15 -0.99
CA GLU A 219 -25.72 3.14 -1.82
C GLU A 219 -24.24 3.25 -1.43
N GLY A 220 -23.97 3.32 -0.11
CA GLY A 220 -22.61 3.34 0.41
C GLY A 220 -21.83 2.09 0.03
N LEU A 221 -22.42 0.92 0.19
CA LEU A 221 -21.82 -0.36 -0.21
C LEU A 221 -21.51 -0.40 -1.70
N THR A 222 -22.43 0.06 -2.55
CA THR A 222 -22.22 0.14 -4.01
C THR A 222 -21.02 1.01 -4.32
N LYS A 223 -20.89 2.15 -3.66
CA LYS A 223 -19.75 3.06 -3.84
C LYS A 223 -18.44 2.44 -3.33
N ALA A 224 -18.47 1.78 -2.18
CA ALA A 224 -17.33 1.07 -1.62
C ALA A 224 -16.81 -0.01 -2.58
N LYS A 225 -17.71 -0.82 -3.13
CA LYS A 225 -17.40 -1.83 -4.16
C LYS A 225 -16.73 -1.21 -5.38
N SER A 226 -17.22 -0.06 -5.84
CA SER A 226 -16.64 0.64 -6.98
C SER A 226 -15.19 1.08 -6.71
N TYR A 227 -14.88 1.50 -5.49
CA TYR A 227 -13.52 1.90 -5.12
C TYR A 227 -12.56 0.70 -5.05
N LEU A 228 -12.98 -0.40 -4.44
CA LEU A 228 -12.15 -1.60 -4.39
C LEU A 228 -11.93 -2.20 -5.78
N SER A 229 -12.97 -2.26 -6.60
CA SER A 229 -12.87 -2.73 -8.00
C SER A 229 -11.97 -1.83 -8.84
N TYR A 230 -11.99 -0.52 -8.59
CA TYR A 230 -11.08 0.42 -9.25
C TYR A 230 -9.61 0.14 -8.89
N ILE A 231 -9.30 -0.04 -7.61
CA ILE A 231 -7.94 -0.40 -7.16
C ILE A 231 -7.50 -1.70 -7.86
N LYS A 232 -8.31 -2.76 -7.77
CA LYS A 232 -7.99 -4.06 -8.36
C LYS A 232 -7.81 -4.00 -9.87
N GLY A 233 -8.64 -3.24 -10.57
CA GLY A 233 -8.48 -3.00 -12.00
C GLY A 233 -7.15 -2.33 -12.35
N ARG A 234 -6.71 -1.36 -11.54
CA ARG A 234 -5.39 -0.72 -11.70
C ARG A 234 -4.24 -1.68 -11.33
N ARG A 235 -4.50 -2.71 -10.55
CA ARG A 235 -3.57 -3.79 -10.23
C ARG A 235 -3.65 -4.97 -11.21
N GLY A 236 -4.33 -4.80 -12.36
CA GLY A 236 -4.30 -5.75 -13.48
C GLY A 236 -5.49 -6.70 -13.56
N LEU A 237 -6.35 -6.75 -12.55
CA LEU A 237 -7.51 -7.64 -12.56
C LEU A 237 -8.59 -7.15 -13.54
N LYS A 238 -9.21 -8.09 -14.23
CA LYS A 238 -10.25 -7.86 -15.23
C LYS A 238 -11.62 -8.19 -14.64
N LYS A 239 -12.69 -7.67 -15.25
CA LYS A 239 -14.07 -7.96 -14.82
C LYS A 239 -14.43 -9.45 -14.81
N THR A 240 -13.72 -10.25 -15.59
CA THR A 240 -13.89 -11.71 -15.65
C THR A 240 -13.23 -12.44 -14.48
N ASP A 241 -12.35 -11.78 -13.72
CA ASP A 241 -11.65 -12.41 -12.62
C ASP A 241 -12.59 -12.63 -11.44
N MET A 242 -12.47 -13.79 -10.80
CA MET A 242 -13.39 -14.26 -9.76
C MET A 242 -13.51 -13.27 -8.60
N THR A 243 -12.40 -12.64 -8.21
CA THR A 243 -12.42 -11.68 -7.09
C THR A 243 -13.27 -10.44 -7.41
N LEU A 244 -13.26 -9.93 -8.65
CA LEU A 244 -14.13 -8.80 -9.01
C LEU A 244 -15.59 -9.20 -9.02
N GLN A 245 -15.92 -10.42 -9.43
CA GLN A 245 -17.29 -10.94 -9.34
C GLN A 245 -17.75 -11.11 -7.88
N LYS A 246 -16.85 -11.58 -6.99
CA LYS A 246 -17.14 -11.67 -5.55
C LYS A 246 -17.40 -10.28 -4.95
N ILE A 247 -16.60 -9.28 -5.29
CA ILE A 247 -16.81 -7.89 -4.82
C ILE A 247 -18.19 -7.40 -5.25
N GLU A 248 -18.58 -7.62 -6.49
CA GLU A 248 -19.87 -7.17 -7.02
C GLU A 248 -21.05 -7.75 -6.23
N ASN A 249 -20.97 -9.02 -5.82
CA ASN A 249 -22.05 -9.72 -5.12
C ASN A 249 -21.95 -9.65 -3.58
N ALA A 250 -20.85 -9.18 -3.01
CA ALA A 250 -20.59 -9.23 -1.57
C ALA A 250 -21.61 -8.45 -0.74
N GLN A 251 -21.99 -8.99 0.41
CA GLN A 251 -22.66 -8.27 1.47
C GLN A 251 -21.64 -7.47 2.31
N PRO A 252 -22.06 -6.56 3.21
CA PRO A 252 -21.12 -5.69 3.92
C PRO A 252 -19.99 -6.41 4.65
N ASP A 253 -20.26 -7.51 5.33
CA ASP A 253 -19.25 -8.26 6.07
C ASP A 253 -18.26 -8.99 5.12
N GLU A 254 -18.78 -9.63 4.07
CA GLU A 254 -17.98 -10.26 3.03
C GLU A 254 -17.11 -9.22 2.31
N PHE A 255 -17.69 -8.05 2.02
CA PHE A 255 -16.96 -6.95 1.42
C PHE A 255 -15.81 -6.49 2.31
N MET A 256 -16.03 -6.38 3.61
CA MET A 256 -14.98 -6.00 4.57
C MET A 256 -13.82 -7.00 4.57
N ASP A 257 -14.12 -8.29 4.51
CA ASP A 257 -13.08 -9.33 4.44
C ASP A 257 -12.29 -9.26 3.12
N LEU A 258 -12.97 -9.03 2.00
CA LEU A 258 -12.32 -8.80 0.70
C LEU A 258 -11.45 -7.53 0.71
N LEU A 259 -11.92 -6.47 1.37
CA LEU A 259 -11.19 -5.21 1.52
C LEU A 259 -9.91 -5.41 2.34
N ILE A 260 -9.99 -6.10 3.48
CA ILE A 260 -8.84 -6.41 4.33
C ILE A 260 -7.82 -7.27 3.59
N ASN A 261 -8.27 -8.28 2.86
CA ASN A 261 -7.38 -9.11 2.06
C ASN A 261 -6.66 -8.31 0.98
N ASP A 262 -7.34 -7.35 0.36
CA ASP A 262 -6.69 -6.48 -0.62
C ASP A 262 -5.68 -5.51 0.02
N MET A 263 -6.01 -4.93 1.17
CA MET A 263 -5.07 -4.13 1.96
C MET A 263 -3.80 -4.90 2.33
N ARG A 264 -3.93 -6.18 2.72
CA ARG A 264 -2.78 -7.04 3.02
C ARG A 264 -1.85 -7.21 1.81
N ARG A 265 -2.42 -7.44 0.62
CA ARG A 265 -1.66 -7.53 -0.64
C ARG A 265 -0.97 -6.22 -0.96
N GLU A 266 -1.70 -5.13 -0.83
CA GLU A 266 -1.23 -3.80 -1.20
C GLU A 266 -0.08 -3.33 -0.32
N TRP A 267 -0.14 -3.61 0.98
CA TRP A 267 0.83 -3.16 1.98
C TRP A 267 1.82 -4.24 2.41
N ILE A 268 1.96 -5.29 1.60
CA ILE A 268 2.99 -6.30 1.84
C ILE A 268 4.37 -5.64 1.94
N GLY A 269 5.10 -5.89 3.02
CA GLY A 269 6.40 -5.28 3.30
C GLY A 269 6.36 -3.82 3.77
N GLU A 270 5.18 -3.19 3.96
CA GLU A 270 5.07 -1.80 4.43
C GLU A 270 4.73 -1.67 5.93
N GLY A 271 4.63 -2.77 6.66
CA GLY A 271 4.39 -2.76 8.12
C GLY A 271 2.97 -2.37 8.55
N GLN A 272 2.02 -2.20 7.63
CA GLN A 272 0.67 -1.71 7.93
C GLN A 272 -0.31 -2.80 8.38
N THR A 273 -0.04 -4.05 8.05
CA THR A 273 -0.98 -5.17 8.26
C THR A 273 -1.38 -5.35 9.71
N TYR A 274 -0.42 -5.31 10.64
CA TYR A 274 -0.71 -5.41 12.08
C TYR A 274 -1.71 -4.36 12.56
N PHE A 275 -1.54 -3.12 12.11
CA PHE A 275 -2.39 -2.00 12.52
C PHE A 275 -3.82 -2.11 11.99
N ILE A 276 -4.03 -2.72 10.83
CA ILE A 276 -5.38 -3.01 10.31
C ILE A 276 -6.11 -3.95 11.26
N TYR A 277 -5.49 -5.08 11.59
CA TYR A 277 -6.08 -6.08 12.48
C TYR A 277 -6.33 -5.54 13.88
N LYS A 278 -5.37 -4.80 14.44
CA LYS A 278 -5.51 -4.14 15.72
C LYS A 278 -6.72 -3.19 15.75
N ARG A 279 -6.81 -2.28 14.77
CA ARG A 279 -7.89 -1.28 14.70
C ARG A 279 -9.25 -1.90 14.50
N LEU A 280 -9.35 -2.95 13.70
CA LEU A 280 -10.60 -3.65 13.43
C LEU A 280 -10.91 -4.75 14.44
N ASN A 281 -10.03 -4.98 15.41
CA ASN A 281 -10.11 -6.06 16.40
C ASN A 281 -10.40 -7.42 15.76
N LYS A 282 -9.69 -7.74 14.66
CA LYS A 282 -9.83 -8.99 13.92
C LYS A 282 -8.68 -9.95 14.20
N ASN A 283 -8.96 -11.24 14.11
CA ASN A 283 -7.95 -12.30 14.22
C ASN A 283 -6.91 -12.17 13.09
N ILE A 284 -5.64 -12.32 13.42
CA ILE A 284 -4.54 -12.24 12.45
C ILE A 284 -4.33 -13.64 11.86
N PRO A 285 -4.55 -13.86 10.55
CA PRO A 285 -4.29 -15.15 9.92
C PRO A 285 -2.80 -15.48 9.97
N ASN A 286 -2.47 -16.74 10.21
CA ASN A 286 -1.11 -17.24 10.19
C ASN A 286 -0.85 -18.14 8.96
N ALA A 287 0.43 -18.42 8.70
CA ALA A 287 0.87 -19.19 7.53
C ALA A 287 0.35 -20.64 7.52
N ASN A 288 -0.01 -21.19 8.68
CA ASN A 288 -0.44 -22.59 8.80
C ASN A 288 -1.97 -22.78 8.62
N GLY A 289 -2.66 -21.78 8.10
CA GLY A 289 -4.11 -21.80 7.90
C GLY A 289 -4.94 -21.58 9.16
N GLY A 290 -4.28 -21.29 10.31
CA GLY A 290 -4.94 -20.87 11.55
C GLY A 290 -4.98 -19.35 11.69
N SER A 291 -5.25 -18.88 12.92
CA SER A 291 -5.21 -17.46 13.24
C SER A 291 -4.75 -17.23 14.68
N VAL A 292 -4.11 -16.08 14.91
CA VAL A 292 -3.87 -15.53 16.24
C VAL A 292 -5.13 -14.75 16.64
N LEU A 293 -5.76 -15.15 17.74
CA LEU A 293 -7.00 -14.54 18.18
C LEU A 293 -6.76 -13.10 18.64
N ALA A 294 -7.66 -12.21 18.23
CA ALA A 294 -7.67 -10.83 18.69
C ALA A 294 -7.84 -10.78 20.21
N SER A 295 -6.91 -10.15 20.89
CA SER A 295 -6.94 -9.99 22.35
C SER A 295 -6.04 -8.82 22.78
N GLU A 296 -6.21 -8.38 24.01
CA GLU A 296 -5.33 -7.37 24.61
C GLU A 296 -3.86 -7.83 24.60
N ASN A 297 -3.60 -9.10 24.90
CA ASN A 297 -2.24 -9.64 24.89
C ASN A 297 -1.55 -9.59 23.51
N VAL A 298 -2.33 -9.52 22.43
CA VAL A 298 -1.81 -9.41 21.05
C VAL A 298 -1.66 -7.95 20.64
N PHE A 299 -2.61 -7.09 21.04
CA PHE A 299 -2.71 -5.73 20.52
C PHE A 299 -2.24 -4.63 21.48
N VAL A 300 -2.03 -4.95 22.74
CA VAL A 300 -1.51 -4.00 23.74
C VAL A 300 -0.07 -4.39 24.07
N VAL A 301 0.86 -3.48 23.81
CA VAL A 301 2.25 -3.68 24.21
C VAL A 301 2.31 -3.56 25.74
N PRO A 302 2.80 -4.57 26.46
CA PRO A 302 2.93 -4.49 27.90
C PRO A 302 3.89 -3.37 28.31
N LEU A 303 3.60 -2.72 29.42
CA LEU A 303 4.56 -1.76 30.00
C LEU A 303 5.85 -2.50 30.37
N PRO A 304 7.02 -1.89 30.14
CA PRO A 304 8.29 -2.44 30.61
C PRO A 304 8.27 -2.66 32.12
N ASP A 305 8.88 -3.73 32.61
CA ASP A 305 8.92 -4.06 34.05
C ASP A 305 9.51 -2.92 34.91
N VAL A 306 10.38 -2.11 34.31
CA VAL A 306 10.96 -0.93 34.97
C VAL A 306 9.92 0.17 35.26
N GLU A 307 8.87 0.28 34.42
CA GLU A 307 7.80 1.27 34.59
C GLU A 307 6.64 0.75 35.45
N THR A 308 6.54 -0.55 35.68
CA THR A 308 5.52 -1.15 36.54
C THR A 308 5.88 -1.06 38.04
N ASN A 309 7.12 -0.70 38.35
CA ASN A 309 7.64 -0.57 39.72
C ASN A 309 7.80 0.89 40.18
N LEU A 310 7.25 1.86 39.45
CA LEU A 310 7.13 3.26 39.84
C LEU A 310 5.75 3.56 40.39
#